data_43535506e6e7fd61da0b76061502ddd3
#
_entry.id   43535506e6e7fd61da0b76061502ddd3
#
_cell.length_a   1.000
_cell.length_b   1.000
_cell.length_c   1.000
_cell.angle_alpha   90.00
_cell.angle_beta   90.00
_cell.angle_gamma   90.00
#
_symmetry.space_group_name_H-M   'P 1'
#
loop_
_entity.id
_entity.type
_entity.pdbx_description
1 polymer ?
#
loop_
_entity_poly.entity_id
_entity_poly.type
_entity_poly.pdbx_seq_one_letter_code
_entity_poly.pdbx_strand_id
1 'polypeptide(L)'
;MKKIFLALMIMAPVMTLVAQEQEDETSVIYLGQQQDSASVRQMSLSDADSAYIQGDYLTAISIYKNVIEAQGVSATLYMNLGNSYFKLDEIAQAILWYERAYLLDPSDPDVKFNLELA
;
A
#
# COMPACT_ATOMS: atom_id res chain seq x y z
N MET A 1 38.47 -36.82 35.95
CA MET A 1 37.90 -35.52 36.29
C MET A 1 38.41 -34.37 35.44
N LYS A 2 39.68 -34.38 34.99
CA LYS A 2 40.21 -33.30 34.10
C LYS A 2 39.64 -33.27 32.68
N LYS A 3 39.07 -34.37 32.17
CA LYS A 3 38.50 -34.46 30.82
C LYS A 3 37.09 -33.83 30.71
N ILE A 4 36.36 -33.68 31.79
CA ILE A 4 35.01 -33.10 31.84
C ILE A 4 35.07 -31.57 31.75
N PHE A 5 36.10 -30.93 32.29
CA PHE A 5 36.28 -29.49 32.23
C PHE A 5 36.65 -28.96 30.83
N LEU A 6 37.30 -29.79 29.99
CA LEU A 6 37.67 -29.38 28.65
C LEU A 6 36.44 -29.38 27.68
N ALA A 7 35.47 -30.24 27.95
CA ALA A 7 34.27 -30.32 27.11
C ALA A 7 33.32 -29.13 27.34
N LEU A 8 33.31 -28.54 28.56
CA LEU A 8 32.47 -27.38 28.86
C LEU A 8 32.98 -26.07 28.23
N MET A 9 34.30 -25.95 28.04
CA MET A 9 34.90 -24.74 27.44
C MET A 9 34.74 -24.66 25.92
N ILE A 10 34.50 -25.78 25.24
CA ILE A 10 34.32 -25.82 23.77
C ILE A 10 32.90 -25.48 23.37
N MET A 11 31.91 -25.66 24.26
CA MET A 11 30.52 -25.37 23.96
C MET A 11 30.13 -23.89 24.14
N ALA A 12 30.83 -23.13 24.93
CA ALA A 12 30.53 -21.73 25.18
C ALA A 12 30.73 -20.79 23.97
N PRO A 13 31.78 -20.92 23.16
CA PRO A 13 31.93 -20.05 21.97
C PRO A 13 30.98 -20.36 20.83
N VAL A 14 30.45 -21.59 20.76
CA VAL A 14 29.47 -21.95 19.71
C VAL A 14 28.08 -21.37 19.99
N MET A 15 27.67 -21.31 21.26
CA MET A 15 26.37 -20.70 21.62
C MET A 15 26.36 -19.19 21.46
N THR A 16 27.48 -18.51 21.70
CA THR A 16 27.57 -17.06 21.46
C THR A 16 27.58 -16.70 19.97
N LEU A 17 28.13 -17.57 19.13
CA LEU A 17 28.14 -17.33 17.67
C LEU A 17 26.75 -17.50 17.06
N VAL A 18 25.97 -18.49 17.50
CA VAL A 18 24.61 -18.73 17.01
C VAL A 18 23.64 -17.62 17.45
N ALA A 19 23.83 -17.04 18.63
CA ALA A 19 23.02 -15.91 19.10
C ALA A 19 23.32 -14.61 18.33
N GLN A 20 24.55 -14.40 17.87
CA GLN A 20 24.90 -13.23 17.04
C GLN A 20 24.35 -13.31 15.62
N GLU A 21 24.31 -14.49 15.02
CA GLU A 21 23.72 -14.67 13.69
C GLU A 21 22.20 -14.47 13.68
N GLN A 22 21.52 -14.76 14.79
CA GLN A 22 20.07 -14.54 14.89
C GLN A 22 19.67 -13.07 15.08
N GLU A 23 20.51 -12.24 15.68
CA GLU A 23 20.22 -10.81 15.85
C GLU A 23 20.38 -10.02 14.54
N ASP A 24 21.30 -10.43 13.66
CA ASP A 24 21.53 -9.76 12.37
C ASP A 24 20.42 -10.06 11.34
N GLU A 25 19.89 -11.26 11.30
CA GLU A 25 18.80 -11.58 10.36
C GLU A 25 17.49 -10.88 10.72
N THR A 26 17.20 -10.72 12.00
CA THR A 26 15.99 -10.00 12.44
C THR A 26 16.08 -8.50 12.19
N SER A 27 17.24 -7.90 12.34
CA SER A 27 17.43 -6.47 12.07
C SER A 27 17.35 -6.13 10.59
N VAL A 28 17.83 -7.01 9.71
CA VAL A 28 17.73 -6.82 8.25
C VAL A 28 16.27 -6.93 7.77
N ILE A 29 15.49 -7.85 8.34
CA ILE A 29 14.06 -8.00 8.01
C ILE A 29 13.26 -6.77 8.48
N TYR A 30 13.54 -6.22 9.64
CA TYR A 30 12.88 -5.01 10.13
C TYR A 30 13.23 -3.77 9.33
N LEU A 31 14.46 -3.63 8.84
CA LEU A 31 14.87 -2.51 7.98
C LEU A 31 14.24 -2.61 6.58
N GLY A 32 14.09 -3.82 6.02
CA GLY A 32 13.41 -4.04 4.75
C GLY A 32 11.91 -3.69 4.80
N GLN A 33 11.23 -4.05 5.88
CA GLN A 33 9.81 -3.72 6.07
C GLN A 33 9.55 -2.23 6.33
N GLN A 34 10.48 -1.52 6.94
CA GLN A 34 10.36 -0.08 7.15
C GLN A 34 10.59 0.73 5.87
N GLN A 35 11.42 0.25 4.95
CA GLN A 35 11.63 0.93 3.66
C GLN A 35 10.42 0.81 2.74
N ASP A 36 9.79 -0.36 2.69
CA ASP A 36 8.60 -0.57 1.85
C ASP A 36 7.39 0.23 2.34
N SER A 37 7.20 0.32 3.66
CA SER A 37 6.12 1.12 4.23
C SER A 37 6.36 2.63 4.15
N ALA A 38 7.62 3.09 4.12
CA ALA A 38 7.95 4.50 3.96
C ALA A 38 7.81 4.97 2.50
N SER A 39 8.16 4.13 1.52
CA SER A 39 7.98 4.45 0.10
C SER A 39 6.50 4.47 -0.31
N VAL A 40 5.69 3.57 0.23
CA VAL A 40 4.23 3.55 0.01
C VAL A 40 3.53 4.74 0.67
N ARG A 41 4.02 5.24 1.80
CA ARG A 41 3.47 6.41 2.49
C ARG A 41 3.77 7.76 1.82
N GLN A 42 4.72 7.79 0.90
CA GLN A 42 5.11 9.03 0.20
C GLN A 42 4.31 9.29 -1.08
N MET A 43 3.53 8.30 -1.56
CA MET A 43 2.69 8.52 -2.74
C MET A 43 1.53 9.44 -2.39
N SER A 44 1.44 10.54 -3.13
CA SER A 44 0.46 11.59 -2.93
C SER A 44 -0.70 11.50 -3.95
N LEU A 45 -1.76 12.26 -3.69
CA LEU A 45 -2.84 12.44 -4.67
C LEU A 45 -2.30 12.94 -6.03
N SER A 46 -1.31 13.82 -6.01
CA SER A 46 -0.65 14.33 -7.22
C SER A 46 0.02 13.22 -8.05
N ASP A 47 0.57 12.20 -7.40
CA ASP A 47 1.16 11.05 -8.10
C ASP A 47 0.07 10.20 -8.79
N ALA A 48 -1.08 10.02 -8.13
CA ALA A 48 -2.23 9.35 -8.70
C ALA A 48 -2.78 10.10 -9.93
N ASP A 49 -2.94 11.41 -9.81
CA ASP A 49 -3.41 12.27 -10.92
C ASP A 49 -2.43 12.23 -12.10
N SER A 50 -1.14 12.25 -11.82
CA SER A 50 -0.10 12.13 -12.85
C SER A 50 -0.17 10.78 -13.57
N ALA A 51 -0.32 9.68 -12.86
CA ALA A 51 -0.49 8.35 -13.44
C ALA A 51 -1.76 8.29 -14.32
N TYR A 52 -2.86 8.87 -13.86
CA TYR A 52 -4.11 8.95 -14.62
C TYR A 52 -3.91 9.71 -15.94
N ILE A 53 -3.29 10.89 -15.91
CA ILE A 53 -3.02 11.72 -17.08
C ILE A 53 -2.12 10.98 -18.09
N GLN A 54 -1.17 10.19 -17.61
CA GLN A 54 -0.28 9.37 -18.46
C GLN A 54 -0.97 8.13 -19.04
N GLY A 55 -2.20 7.82 -18.63
CA GLY A 55 -2.95 6.65 -19.06
C GLY A 55 -2.58 5.37 -18.29
N ASP A 56 -1.79 5.48 -17.24
CA ASP A 56 -1.49 4.36 -16.33
C ASP A 56 -2.56 4.25 -15.24
N TYR A 57 -3.73 3.77 -15.67
CA TYR A 57 -4.91 3.71 -14.81
C TYR A 57 -4.80 2.69 -13.68
N LEU A 58 -4.07 1.59 -13.88
CA LEU A 58 -3.82 0.61 -12.83
C LEU A 58 -2.99 1.19 -11.69
N THR A 59 -1.93 1.92 -12.02
CA THR A 59 -1.11 2.63 -11.02
C THR A 59 -1.93 3.73 -10.34
N ALA A 60 -2.70 4.51 -11.09
CA ALA A 60 -3.60 5.52 -10.53
C ALA A 60 -4.57 4.93 -9.50
N ILE A 61 -5.24 3.82 -9.83
CA ILE A 61 -6.16 3.10 -8.92
C ILE A 61 -5.45 2.69 -7.63
N SER A 62 -4.27 2.11 -7.74
CA SER A 62 -3.48 1.68 -6.59
C SER A 62 -3.15 2.85 -5.67
N ILE A 63 -2.70 3.97 -6.22
CA ILE A 63 -2.34 5.15 -5.45
C ILE A 63 -3.59 5.81 -4.83
N TYR A 64 -4.69 5.97 -5.58
CA TYR A 64 -5.93 6.51 -5.01
C TYR A 64 -6.44 5.70 -3.83
N LYS A 65 -6.38 4.37 -3.90
CA LYS A 65 -6.74 3.50 -2.76
C LYS A 65 -5.84 3.71 -1.56
N ASN A 66 -4.54 3.81 -1.77
CA ASN A 66 -3.58 4.08 -0.70
C ASN A 66 -3.82 5.48 -0.06
N VAL A 67 -4.13 6.48 -0.86
CA VAL A 67 -4.48 7.82 -0.35
C VAL A 67 -5.74 7.78 0.51
N ILE A 68 -6.76 7.03 0.10
CA ILE A 68 -8.00 6.83 0.88
C ILE A 68 -7.70 6.18 2.22
N GLU A 69 -6.88 5.14 2.25
CA GLU A 69 -6.51 4.45 3.49
C GLU A 69 -5.72 5.36 4.44
N ALA A 70 -4.85 6.21 3.90
CA ALA A 70 -3.99 7.08 4.70
C ALA A 70 -4.68 8.38 5.16
N GLN A 71 -5.52 8.96 4.33
CA GLN A 71 -6.08 10.31 4.54
C GLN A 71 -7.61 10.32 4.75
N GLY A 72 -8.28 9.21 4.46
CA GLY A 72 -9.72 9.10 4.54
C GLY A 72 -10.40 9.25 3.17
N VAL A 73 -11.73 9.11 3.19
CA VAL A 73 -12.57 9.11 1.99
C VAL A 73 -13.01 10.53 1.60
N SER A 74 -13.18 10.76 0.31
CA SER A 74 -13.85 11.96 -0.23
C SER A 74 -14.61 11.60 -1.51
N ALA A 75 -15.63 12.37 -1.86
CA ALA A 75 -16.37 12.21 -3.09
C ALA A 75 -15.45 12.31 -4.32
N THR A 76 -14.52 13.26 -4.32
CA THR A 76 -13.55 13.45 -5.40
C THR A 76 -12.63 12.24 -5.58
N LEU A 77 -12.10 11.65 -4.49
CA LEU A 77 -11.27 10.45 -4.57
C LEU A 77 -12.06 9.25 -5.12
N TYR A 78 -13.28 9.07 -4.69
CA TYR A 78 -14.14 8.02 -5.21
C TYR A 78 -14.50 8.24 -6.69
N MET A 79 -14.75 9.48 -7.10
CA MET A 79 -15.00 9.81 -8.48
C MET A 79 -13.77 9.52 -9.36
N ASN A 80 -12.56 9.89 -8.90
CA ASN A 80 -11.32 9.61 -9.64
C ASN A 80 -11.03 8.10 -9.76
N LEU A 81 -11.37 7.31 -8.74
CA LEU A 81 -11.35 5.85 -8.83
C LEU A 81 -12.34 5.35 -9.88
N GLY A 82 -13.57 5.81 -9.87
CA GLY A 82 -14.58 5.48 -10.86
C GLY A 82 -14.11 5.80 -12.28
N ASN A 83 -13.53 6.99 -12.47
CA ASN A 83 -12.97 7.42 -13.76
C ASN A 83 -11.86 6.49 -14.24
N SER A 84 -10.98 6.08 -13.34
CA SER A 84 -9.87 5.18 -13.66
C SER A 84 -10.36 3.80 -14.10
N TYR A 85 -11.33 3.24 -13.40
CA TYR A 85 -11.98 1.98 -13.80
C TYR A 85 -12.76 2.11 -15.11
N PHE A 86 -13.44 3.22 -15.31
CA PHE A 86 -14.14 3.50 -16.56
C PHE A 86 -13.19 3.50 -17.77
N LYS A 87 -12.02 4.10 -17.63
CA LYS A 87 -10.97 4.11 -18.67
C LYS A 87 -10.41 2.72 -18.99
N LEU A 88 -10.48 1.79 -18.05
CA LEU A 88 -10.12 0.38 -18.24
C LEU A 88 -11.26 -0.49 -18.77
N ASP A 89 -12.42 0.11 -19.09
CA ASP A 89 -13.65 -0.61 -19.47
C ASP A 89 -14.20 -1.53 -18.36
N GLU A 90 -13.81 -1.28 -17.12
CA GLU A 90 -14.31 -1.96 -15.92
C GLU A 90 -15.56 -1.26 -15.38
N ILE A 91 -16.65 -1.34 -16.15
CA ILE A 91 -17.84 -0.52 -15.92
C ILE A 91 -18.52 -0.81 -14.58
N ALA A 92 -18.59 -2.08 -14.17
CA ALA A 92 -19.19 -2.44 -12.88
C ALA A 92 -18.43 -1.81 -11.70
N GLN A 93 -17.11 -1.79 -11.75
CA GLN A 93 -16.29 -1.12 -10.75
C GLN A 93 -16.44 0.40 -10.80
N ALA A 94 -16.50 0.97 -11.99
CA ALA A 94 -16.74 2.41 -12.17
C ALA A 94 -18.06 2.83 -11.50
N ILE A 95 -19.15 2.14 -11.76
CA ILE A 95 -20.46 2.40 -11.14
C ILE A 95 -20.38 2.31 -9.61
N LEU A 96 -19.74 1.28 -9.07
CA LEU A 96 -19.58 1.13 -7.63
C LEU A 96 -18.92 2.35 -6.97
N TRP A 97 -17.84 2.86 -7.57
CA TRP A 97 -17.12 4.00 -7.00
C TRP A 97 -17.88 5.32 -7.23
N TYR A 98 -18.57 5.49 -8.35
CA TYR A 98 -19.44 6.64 -8.57
C TYR A 98 -20.64 6.66 -7.60
N GLU A 99 -21.23 5.53 -7.31
CA GLU A 99 -22.32 5.43 -6.31
C GLU A 99 -21.81 5.80 -4.92
N ARG A 100 -20.61 5.36 -4.53
CA ARG A 100 -19.98 5.76 -3.29
C ARG A 100 -19.71 7.26 -3.23
N ALA A 101 -19.23 7.85 -4.33
CA ALA A 101 -19.06 9.29 -4.44
C ALA A 101 -20.39 10.04 -4.29
N TYR A 102 -21.44 9.55 -4.93
CA TYR A 102 -22.79 10.12 -4.84
C TYR A 102 -23.35 10.11 -3.40
N LEU A 103 -23.09 9.04 -2.64
CA LEU A 103 -23.51 8.96 -1.24
C LEU A 103 -22.81 10.00 -0.37
N LEU A 104 -21.58 10.38 -0.69
CA LEU A 104 -20.84 11.40 0.05
C LEU A 104 -21.23 12.82 -0.37
N ASP A 105 -21.47 13.05 -1.65
CA ASP A 105 -21.91 14.34 -2.19
C ASP A 105 -22.94 14.15 -3.31
N PRO A 106 -24.24 14.05 -2.95
CA PRO A 106 -25.30 13.87 -3.94
C PRO A 106 -25.57 15.14 -4.77
N SER A 107 -24.98 16.27 -4.41
CA SER A 107 -25.16 17.54 -5.13
C SER A 107 -24.15 17.75 -6.25
N ASP A 108 -23.09 16.95 -6.30
CA ASP A 108 -22.03 17.07 -7.30
C ASP A 108 -22.57 16.68 -8.70
N PRO A 109 -22.60 17.62 -9.65
CA PRO A 109 -23.12 17.35 -10.99
C PRO A 109 -22.24 16.41 -11.81
N ASP A 110 -20.92 16.39 -11.54
CA ASP A 110 -19.98 15.53 -12.26
C ASP A 110 -20.16 14.07 -11.87
N VAL A 111 -20.42 13.81 -10.60
CA VAL A 111 -20.74 12.45 -10.10
C VAL A 111 -22.03 11.94 -10.74
N LYS A 112 -23.06 12.77 -10.80
CA LYS A 112 -24.32 12.41 -11.45
C LYS A 112 -24.12 12.10 -12.93
N PHE A 113 -23.42 12.97 -13.64
CA PHE A 113 -23.14 12.80 -15.05
C PHE A 113 -22.39 11.49 -15.33
N ASN A 114 -21.36 11.21 -14.53
CA ASN A 114 -20.56 10.00 -14.69
C ASN A 114 -21.37 8.73 -14.40
N LEU A 115 -22.26 8.76 -13.41
CA LEU A 115 -23.19 7.65 -13.14
C LEU A 115 -24.14 7.39 -14.30
N GLU A 116 -24.71 8.45 -14.89
CA GLU A 116 -25.62 8.33 -16.02
C GLU A 116 -24.90 7.82 -17.28
N LEU A 117 -23.63 8.22 -17.47
CA LEU A 117 -22.81 7.79 -18.59
C LEU A 117 -22.42 6.31 -18.47
N ALA A 118 -22.12 5.86 -17.27
CA ALA A 118 -21.75 4.48 -17.01
C ALA A 118 -22.99 3.57 -17.02
#